data_3c5a1ba755ec314edd9b8c3ed26a27fe
#
_entry.id   3c5a1ba755ec314edd9b8c3ed26a27fe
#
_cell.length_a   1.000
_cell.length_b   1.000
_cell.length_c   1.000
_cell.angle_alpha   90.00
_cell.angle_beta   90.00
_cell.angle_gamma   90.00
#
_symmetry.space_group_name_H-M   'P 1'
#
loop_
_entity.id
_entity.type
_entity.pdbx_description
1 polymer ?
#
loop_
_entity_poly.entity_id
_entity_poly.type
_entity_poly.pdbx_seq_one_letter_code
_entity_poly.pdbx_strand_id
1 'polypeptide(L)'
;MALKKEGTEIKAYIFITCLVDTFFPHVGESMVEVLRRIGVDLDFLGDQTCCGQPAFNSGYHSDAKILAKRFLSLFDRDDYIVCPSGSCTSMVKIFYKELFKNNPEMHEIIERVSLRTHEFSDFIVNVLKMKDVGAYYAGKVTYHDSCHLLRELKIKDEPRKLINSVKGIDFIEMNNSDSCCGFGGTFSIKFPDVSVSILDEKLENIINTGAEAVVSADMGCLMQIGGALKRRKIPIETMHLAELLASDRG
;
A
#
# COMPACT_ATOMS: atom_id res chain seq x y z
N MET A 1 17.02 -4.43 18.87
CA MET A 1 16.38 -4.53 20.22
C MET A 1 14.90 -4.71 19.95
N ALA A 2 14.36 -5.93 20.16
CA ALA A 2 12.96 -6.23 19.81
C ALA A 2 12.00 -5.38 20.63
N LEU A 3 11.00 -4.81 19.94
CA LEU A 3 9.91 -4.06 20.60
C LEU A 3 9.06 -5.02 21.40
N LYS A 4 9.06 -4.86 22.71
CA LYS A 4 8.19 -5.60 23.61
C LYS A 4 7.03 -4.71 24.04
N LYS A 5 5.82 -5.06 23.67
CA LYS A 5 4.62 -4.60 24.35
C LYS A 5 4.46 -5.48 25.58
N GLU A 6 4.85 -5.01 26.77
CA GLU A 6 4.71 -5.72 28.06
C GLU A 6 5.13 -7.21 28.02
N GLY A 7 6.32 -7.51 27.43
CA GLY A 7 6.88 -8.85 27.46
C GLY A 7 6.51 -9.78 26.29
N THR A 8 5.63 -9.39 25.37
CA THR A 8 5.25 -10.19 24.19
C THR A 8 5.89 -9.63 22.91
N GLU A 9 6.53 -10.48 22.13
CA GLU A 9 7.05 -10.18 20.81
C GLU A 9 5.88 -9.89 19.84
N ILE A 10 5.96 -8.79 19.07
CA ILE A 10 4.89 -8.45 18.11
C ILE A 10 5.08 -9.31 16.87
N LYS A 11 4.06 -10.12 16.55
CA LYS A 11 4.05 -11.00 15.40
C LYS A 11 3.07 -10.51 14.34
N ALA A 12 3.45 -10.66 13.06
CA ALA A 12 2.61 -10.28 11.93
C ALA A 12 2.77 -11.24 10.75
N TYR A 13 1.65 -11.54 10.08
CA TYR A 13 1.61 -12.15 8.76
C TYR A 13 1.77 -11.09 7.69
N ILE A 14 2.59 -11.39 6.69
CA ILE A 14 2.74 -10.53 5.54
C ILE A 14 1.72 -10.92 4.49
N PHE A 15 0.90 -9.98 4.07
CA PHE A 15 0.05 -10.13 2.90
C PHE A 15 0.68 -9.45 1.70
N ILE A 16 1.34 -10.23 0.83
CA ILE A 16 1.91 -9.76 -0.44
C ILE A 16 0.83 -9.72 -1.50
N THR A 17 0.61 -8.53 -2.07
CA THR A 17 -0.44 -8.32 -3.08
C THR A 17 -0.04 -8.89 -4.44
N CYS A 18 -1.02 -9.25 -5.27
CA CYS A 18 -0.75 -9.87 -6.57
C CYS A 18 0.15 -9.02 -7.49
N LEU A 19 0.02 -7.69 -7.48
CA LEU A 19 0.90 -6.80 -8.25
C LEU A 19 2.34 -6.82 -7.71
N VAL A 20 2.49 -6.78 -6.39
CA VAL A 20 3.81 -6.84 -5.74
C VAL A 20 4.48 -8.18 -6.03
N ASP A 21 3.78 -9.29 -5.78
CA ASP A 21 4.31 -10.62 -6.00
C ASP A 21 4.75 -10.87 -7.45
N THR A 22 3.92 -10.43 -8.42
CA THR A 22 4.15 -10.75 -9.84
C THR A 22 5.16 -9.82 -10.51
N PHE A 23 5.13 -8.51 -10.20
CA PHE A 23 5.87 -7.51 -10.98
C PHE A 23 6.88 -6.71 -10.16
N PHE A 24 6.73 -6.66 -8.84
CA PHE A 24 7.53 -5.79 -7.97
C PHE A 24 7.94 -6.49 -6.67
N PRO A 25 8.53 -7.72 -6.74
CA PRO A 25 8.83 -8.51 -5.54
C PRO A 25 9.75 -7.77 -4.56
N HIS A 26 10.62 -6.89 -5.05
CA HIS A 26 11.50 -6.05 -4.25
C HIS A 26 10.75 -5.14 -3.25
N VAL A 27 9.48 -4.78 -3.53
CA VAL A 27 8.64 -4.02 -2.58
C VAL A 27 8.29 -4.89 -1.37
N GLY A 28 7.96 -6.16 -1.61
CA GLY A 28 7.72 -7.13 -0.53
C GLY A 28 8.97 -7.39 0.30
N GLU A 29 10.12 -7.54 -0.35
CA GLU A 29 11.43 -7.72 0.29
C GLU A 29 11.77 -6.50 1.15
N SER A 30 11.59 -5.29 0.63
CA SER A 30 11.80 -4.03 1.37
C SER A 30 10.90 -3.92 2.59
N MET A 31 9.61 -4.30 2.47
CA MET A 31 8.69 -4.32 3.61
C MET A 31 9.16 -5.29 4.69
N VAL A 32 9.60 -6.48 4.32
CA VAL A 32 10.16 -7.48 5.25
C VAL A 32 11.40 -6.95 5.95
N GLU A 33 12.31 -6.33 5.19
CA GLU A 33 13.53 -5.75 5.73
C GLU A 33 13.24 -4.69 6.79
N VAL A 34 12.37 -3.73 6.48
CA VAL A 34 11.99 -2.67 7.42
C VAL A 34 11.35 -3.25 8.67
N LEU A 35 10.36 -4.13 8.54
CA LEU A 35 9.65 -4.69 9.68
C LEU A 35 10.57 -5.54 10.59
N ARG A 36 11.49 -6.33 10.00
CA ARG A 36 12.52 -7.06 10.78
C ARG A 36 13.50 -6.12 11.47
N ARG A 37 13.94 -5.05 10.76
CA ARG A 37 14.84 -4.04 11.34
C ARG A 37 14.26 -3.42 12.60
N ILE A 38 12.94 -3.22 12.65
CA ILE A 38 12.25 -2.65 13.79
C ILE A 38 11.72 -3.70 14.78
N GLY A 39 12.12 -4.98 14.63
CA GLY A 39 11.90 -6.03 15.62
C GLY A 39 10.53 -6.71 15.58
N VAL A 40 9.86 -6.73 14.43
CA VAL A 40 8.63 -7.51 14.22
C VAL A 40 8.99 -8.94 13.84
N ASP A 41 8.38 -9.92 14.51
CA ASP A 41 8.43 -11.33 14.09
C ASP A 41 7.47 -11.54 12.91
N LEU A 42 8.00 -12.02 11.79
CA LEU A 42 7.25 -12.08 10.52
C LEU A 42 7.07 -13.52 10.06
N ASP A 43 5.85 -13.82 9.66
CA ASP A 43 5.50 -15.09 9.02
C ASP A 43 4.86 -14.84 7.64
N PHE A 44 5.03 -15.79 6.73
CA PHE A 44 4.51 -15.72 5.37
C PHE A 44 3.69 -16.97 5.03
N LEU A 45 2.45 -16.77 4.61
CA LEU A 45 1.54 -17.84 4.23
C LEU A 45 1.61 -18.05 2.71
N GLY A 46 2.23 -19.15 2.25
CA GLY A 46 2.52 -19.39 0.83
C GLY A 46 1.31 -19.54 -0.10
N ASP A 47 0.12 -19.82 0.46
CA ASP A 47 -1.11 -20.03 -0.33
C ASP A 47 -1.90 -18.74 -0.59
N GLN A 48 -1.27 -17.59 -0.49
CA GLN A 48 -1.89 -16.28 -0.69
C GLN A 48 -2.35 -16.10 -2.14
N THR A 49 -3.45 -15.35 -2.31
CA THR A 49 -3.98 -14.98 -3.62
C THR A 49 -4.36 -13.49 -3.64
N CYS A 50 -4.92 -13.05 -4.76
CA CYS A 50 -5.46 -11.69 -4.88
C CYS A 50 -6.53 -11.41 -3.80
N CYS A 51 -6.59 -10.15 -3.30
CA CYS A 51 -7.65 -9.68 -2.40
C CYS A 51 -9.06 -9.68 -3.03
N GLY A 52 -9.15 -9.82 -4.35
CA GLY A 52 -10.42 -9.80 -5.07
C GLY A 52 -10.89 -8.42 -5.54
N GLN A 53 -10.15 -7.35 -5.29
CA GLN A 53 -10.55 -5.99 -5.64
C GLN A 53 -10.79 -5.78 -7.15
N PRO A 54 -9.95 -6.29 -8.09
CA PRO A 54 -10.21 -6.13 -9.52
C PRO A 54 -11.53 -6.76 -9.96
N ALA A 55 -11.87 -7.92 -9.43
CA ALA A 55 -13.16 -8.58 -9.69
C ALA A 55 -14.32 -7.77 -9.08
N PHE A 56 -14.18 -7.31 -7.84
CA PHE A 56 -15.17 -6.48 -7.16
C PHE A 56 -15.45 -5.19 -7.93
N ASN A 57 -14.43 -4.42 -8.29
CA ASN A 57 -14.55 -3.16 -9.03
C ASN A 57 -15.12 -3.34 -10.46
N SER A 58 -15.01 -4.55 -11.01
CA SER A 58 -15.55 -4.89 -12.33
C SER A 58 -16.97 -5.45 -12.28
N GLY A 59 -17.57 -5.60 -11.07
CA GLY A 59 -18.91 -6.14 -10.88
C GLY A 59 -18.98 -7.66 -10.81
N TYR A 60 -17.84 -8.37 -10.89
CA TYR A 60 -17.77 -9.83 -10.75
C TYR A 60 -17.77 -10.25 -9.26
N HIS A 61 -18.87 -9.93 -8.57
CA HIS A 61 -18.96 -10.10 -7.11
C HIS A 61 -18.90 -11.57 -6.69
N SER A 62 -19.36 -12.50 -7.53
CA SER A 62 -19.26 -13.95 -7.24
C SER A 62 -17.80 -14.40 -7.18
N ASP A 63 -16.99 -13.97 -8.14
CA ASP A 63 -15.57 -14.29 -8.18
C ASP A 63 -14.80 -13.60 -7.05
N ALA A 64 -15.14 -12.34 -6.77
CA ALA A 64 -14.60 -11.62 -5.61
C ALA A 64 -14.90 -12.33 -4.29
N LYS A 65 -16.09 -12.91 -4.12
CA LYS A 65 -16.47 -13.71 -2.93
C LYS A 65 -15.61 -14.97 -2.76
N ILE A 66 -15.25 -15.64 -3.86
CA ILE A 66 -14.39 -16.84 -3.82
C ILE A 66 -13.01 -16.45 -3.28
N LEU A 67 -12.41 -15.38 -3.83
CA LEU A 67 -11.11 -14.87 -3.38
C LEU A 67 -11.15 -14.37 -1.93
N ALA A 68 -12.18 -13.63 -1.56
CA ALA A 68 -12.36 -13.13 -0.20
C ALA A 68 -12.52 -14.26 0.83
N LYS A 69 -13.29 -15.32 0.53
CA LYS A 69 -13.42 -16.49 1.41
C LYS A 69 -12.07 -17.19 1.59
N ARG A 70 -11.29 -17.35 0.51
CA ARG A 70 -9.95 -17.91 0.61
C ARG A 70 -9.04 -17.06 1.48
N PHE A 71 -9.03 -15.74 1.28
CA PHE A 71 -8.28 -14.80 2.12
C PHE A 71 -8.67 -14.95 3.60
N LEU A 72 -9.97 -14.88 3.90
CA LEU A 72 -10.47 -15.00 5.27
C LEU A 72 -10.07 -16.32 5.92
N SER A 73 -10.19 -17.46 5.20
CA SER A 73 -9.80 -18.76 5.75
C SER A 73 -8.30 -18.88 6.03
N LEU A 74 -7.47 -18.21 5.22
CA LEU A 74 -6.02 -18.24 5.37
C LEU A 74 -5.53 -17.36 6.52
N PHE A 75 -6.14 -16.17 6.65
CA PHE A 75 -5.73 -15.13 7.61
C PHE A 75 -6.60 -15.07 8.89
N ASP A 76 -7.50 -16.02 9.11
CA ASP A 76 -8.25 -16.13 10.39
C ASP A 76 -7.35 -16.68 11.50
N ARG A 77 -6.41 -15.87 11.94
CA ARG A 77 -5.39 -16.16 12.94
C ARG A 77 -5.29 -14.98 13.90
N ASP A 78 -4.59 -15.12 15.02
CA ASP A 78 -4.60 -14.10 16.08
C ASP A 78 -3.61 -12.94 15.88
N ASP A 79 -2.62 -13.09 14.99
CA ASP A 79 -1.60 -12.08 14.77
C ASP A 79 -2.03 -11.00 13.75
N TYR A 80 -1.29 -9.90 13.68
CA TYR A 80 -1.51 -8.83 12.73
C TYR A 80 -1.31 -9.28 11.27
N ILE A 81 -1.95 -8.60 10.34
CA ILE A 81 -1.78 -8.78 8.90
C ILE A 81 -1.31 -7.45 8.32
N VAL A 82 -0.12 -7.43 7.73
CA VAL A 82 0.47 -6.20 7.18
C VAL A 82 0.56 -6.30 5.66
N CYS A 83 0.08 -5.26 4.99
CA CYS A 83 -0.06 -5.20 3.54
C CYS A 83 0.61 -3.95 2.96
N PRO A 84 1.47 -4.04 1.93
CA PRO A 84 2.08 -2.89 1.25
C PRO A 84 1.15 -2.28 0.19
N SER A 85 -0.14 -2.12 0.50
CA SER A 85 -1.10 -1.57 -0.46
C SER A 85 -2.34 -1.03 0.24
N GLY A 86 -2.61 0.25 0.06
CA GLY A 86 -3.83 0.88 0.54
C GLY A 86 -5.09 0.30 -0.10
N SER A 87 -5.04 -0.03 -1.40
CA SER A 87 -6.18 -0.58 -2.13
C SER A 87 -6.55 -1.99 -1.69
N CYS A 88 -5.57 -2.88 -1.49
CA CYS A 88 -5.84 -4.23 -1.00
C CYS A 88 -6.28 -4.22 0.47
N THR A 89 -5.68 -3.37 1.30
CA THR A 89 -6.10 -3.20 2.70
C THR A 89 -7.54 -2.69 2.80
N SER A 90 -7.94 -1.71 1.97
CA SER A 90 -9.32 -1.22 1.96
C SER A 90 -10.31 -2.29 1.48
N MET A 91 -9.90 -3.15 0.53
CA MET A 91 -10.72 -4.27 0.09
C MET A 91 -11.07 -5.18 1.28
N VAL A 92 -10.08 -5.55 2.09
CA VAL A 92 -10.28 -6.43 3.25
C VAL A 92 -11.07 -5.72 4.36
N LYS A 93 -10.71 -4.48 4.71
CA LYS A 93 -11.30 -3.79 5.87
C LYS A 93 -12.71 -3.26 5.62
N ILE A 94 -13.02 -2.88 4.39
CA ILE A 94 -14.26 -2.16 4.06
C ILE A 94 -15.11 -2.97 3.09
N PHE A 95 -14.57 -3.33 1.93
CA PHE A 95 -15.39 -3.88 0.86
C PHE A 95 -15.77 -5.35 1.07
N TYR A 96 -15.08 -6.12 1.92
CA TYR A 96 -15.56 -7.45 2.30
C TYR A 96 -16.87 -7.36 3.08
N LYS A 97 -17.06 -6.35 3.94
CA LYS A 97 -18.33 -6.12 4.64
C LYS A 97 -19.48 -5.86 3.66
N GLU A 98 -19.22 -5.05 2.62
CA GLU A 98 -20.21 -4.78 1.57
C GLU A 98 -20.48 -6.03 0.72
N LEU A 99 -19.42 -6.72 0.32
CA LEU A 99 -19.49 -7.92 -0.52
C LEU A 99 -20.32 -9.04 0.14
N PHE A 100 -20.24 -9.16 1.46
CA PHE A 100 -20.94 -10.18 2.25
C PHE A 100 -22.11 -9.64 3.08
N LYS A 101 -22.64 -8.45 2.77
CA LYS A 101 -23.74 -7.83 3.55
C LYS A 101 -24.98 -8.72 3.73
N ASN A 102 -25.23 -9.61 2.78
CA ASN A 102 -26.35 -10.56 2.81
C ASN A 102 -25.92 -11.96 3.30
N ASN A 103 -24.76 -12.10 3.91
CA ASN A 103 -24.20 -13.37 4.39
C ASN A 103 -23.81 -13.23 5.87
N PRO A 104 -24.79 -13.27 6.81
CA PRO A 104 -24.53 -13.03 8.25
C PRO A 104 -23.47 -13.95 8.85
N GLU A 105 -23.37 -15.18 8.35
CA GLU A 105 -22.38 -16.18 8.77
C GLU A 105 -20.93 -15.78 8.53
N MET A 106 -20.71 -14.81 7.65
CA MET A 106 -19.37 -14.28 7.34
C MET A 106 -18.98 -13.06 8.18
N HIS A 107 -19.92 -12.42 8.87
CA HIS A 107 -19.68 -11.12 9.49
C HIS A 107 -18.63 -11.20 10.61
N GLU A 108 -18.68 -12.24 11.43
CA GLU A 108 -17.75 -12.39 12.56
C GLU A 108 -16.31 -12.58 12.11
N ILE A 109 -16.04 -13.45 11.13
CA ILE A 109 -14.71 -13.67 10.59
C ILE A 109 -14.18 -12.42 9.85
N ILE A 110 -15.04 -11.72 9.09
CA ILE A 110 -14.68 -10.49 8.42
C ILE A 110 -14.26 -9.43 9.43
N GLU A 111 -15.01 -9.27 10.52
CA GLU A 111 -14.67 -8.29 11.56
C GLU A 111 -13.33 -8.63 12.23
N ARG A 112 -13.13 -9.89 12.65
CA ARG A 112 -11.88 -10.35 13.26
C ARG A 112 -10.66 -10.10 12.37
N VAL A 113 -10.75 -10.48 11.10
CA VAL A 113 -9.66 -10.32 10.13
C VAL A 113 -9.42 -8.84 9.79
N SER A 114 -10.50 -8.06 9.58
CA SER A 114 -10.43 -6.63 9.27
C SER A 114 -9.75 -5.82 10.37
N LEU A 115 -10.03 -6.10 11.64
CA LEU A 115 -9.43 -5.40 12.79
C LEU A 115 -7.91 -5.59 12.84
N ARG A 116 -7.41 -6.75 12.42
CA ARG A 116 -5.97 -7.08 12.45
C ARG A 116 -5.23 -6.74 11.16
N THR A 117 -5.95 -6.39 10.09
CA THR A 117 -5.34 -6.02 8.82
C THR A 117 -4.96 -4.55 8.83
N HIS A 118 -3.70 -4.26 8.54
CA HIS A 118 -3.14 -2.91 8.50
C HIS A 118 -2.38 -2.66 7.20
N GLU A 119 -2.48 -1.46 6.70
CA GLU A 119 -1.54 -0.99 5.69
C GLU A 119 -0.17 -0.75 6.36
N PHE A 120 0.89 -0.88 5.61
CA PHE A 120 2.26 -0.87 6.10
C PHE A 120 2.62 0.38 6.93
N SER A 121 2.26 1.58 6.46
CA SER A 121 2.53 2.82 7.19
C SER A 121 1.65 2.96 8.44
N ASP A 122 0.39 2.55 8.36
CA ASP A 122 -0.53 2.51 9.49
C ASP A 122 -0.01 1.56 10.58
N PHE A 123 0.46 0.38 10.19
CA PHE A 123 1.01 -0.58 11.14
C PHE A 123 2.21 0.01 11.91
N ILE A 124 3.17 0.61 11.21
CA ILE A 124 4.35 1.20 11.85
C ILE A 124 3.96 2.35 12.78
N VAL A 125 3.14 3.29 12.30
CA VAL A 125 2.85 4.53 13.05
C VAL A 125 1.80 4.30 14.14
N ASN A 126 0.72 3.58 13.83
CA ASN A 126 -0.44 3.50 14.71
C ASN A 126 -0.47 2.25 15.57
N VAL A 127 0.11 1.13 15.13
CA VAL A 127 0.21 -0.09 15.95
C VAL A 127 1.50 -0.11 16.74
N LEU A 128 2.66 0.03 16.05
CA LEU A 128 3.97 0.00 16.70
C LEU A 128 4.35 1.31 17.40
N LYS A 129 3.62 2.41 17.12
CA LYS A 129 3.89 3.75 17.65
C LYS A 129 5.28 4.29 17.30
N MET A 130 5.80 3.87 16.15
CA MET A 130 7.10 4.31 15.64
C MET A 130 6.95 5.40 14.58
N LYS A 131 7.95 6.28 14.52
CA LYS A 131 8.02 7.36 13.52
C LYS A 131 9.30 7.29 12.68
N ASP A 132 10.33 6.64 13.20
CA ASP A 132 11.63 6.51 12.57
C ASP A 132 12.01 5.02 12.52
N VAL A 133 12.33 4.53 11.34
CA VAL A 133 12.73 3.15 11.08
C VAL A 133 14.21 3.03 10.71
N GLY A 134 14.98 4.12 10.86
CA GLY A 134 16.42 4.16 10.61
C GLY A 134 16.81 4.22 9.14
N ALA A 135 15.94 4.76 8.28
CA ALA A 135 16.23 4.90 6.85
C ALA A 135 17.12 6.11 6.53
N TYR A 136 17.89 5.99 5.45
CA TYR A 136 18.67 7.08 4.87
C TYR A 136 18.45 7.15 3.36
N TYR A 137 18.14 8.34 2.84
CA TYR A 137 17.97 8.59 1.43
C TYR A 137 18.37 10.05 1.13
N ALA A 138 19.45 10.26 0.36
CA ALA A 138 19.86 11.59 -0.07
C ALA A 138 19.21 11.89 -1.43
N GLY A 139 18.13 12.66 -1.43
CA GLY A 139 17.42 13.03 -2.64
C GLY A 139 16.12 13.76 -2.39
N LYS A 140 15.57 14.34 -3.45
CA LYS A 140 14.35 15.12 -3.44
C LYS A 140 13.17 14.24 -3.83
N VAL A 141 12.20 14.08 -2.92
CA VAL A 141 11.04 13.24 -3.15
C VAL A 141 9.73 13.99 -2.97
N THR A 142 8.69 13.51 -3.65
CA THR A 142 7.30 13.93 -3.43
C THR A 142 6.44 12.71 -3.13
N TYR A 143 5.21 12.92 -2.63
CA TYR A 143 4.31 11.83 -2.26
C TYR A 143 2.99 11.92 -3.00
N HIS A 144 2.51 10.78 -3.53
CA HIS A 144 1.18 10.61 -4.12
C HIS A 144 0.28 9.84 -3.15
N ASP A 145 -0.81 10.48 -2.72
CA ASP A 145 -1.85 9.82 -1.94
C ASP A 145 -2.68 8.89 -2.82
N SER A 146 -2.59 7.59 -2.57
CA SER A 146 -3.51 6.67 -3.23
C SER A 146 -4.94 6.85 -2.71
N CYS A 147 -5.92 6.83 -3.61
CA CYS A 147 -7.31 7.16 -3.25
C CYS A 147 -7.88 6.23 -2.18
N HIS A 148 -7.61 4.92 -2.22
CA HIS A 148 -8.10 3.98 -1.23
C HIS A 148 -7.43 4.16 0.13
N LEU A 149 -6.13 4.46 0.17
CA LEU A 149 -5.44 4.75 1.42
C LEU A 149 -6.03 5.99 2.09
N LEU A 150 -6.13 7.07 1.33
CA LEU A 150 -6.59 8.36 1.85
C LEU A 150 -8.09 8.38 2.13
N ARG A 151 -8.92 8.01 1.12
CA ARG A 151 -10.38 8.24 1.19
C ARG A 151 -11.11 7.16 1.96
N GLU A 152 -10.69 5.90 1.81
CA GLU A 152 -11.33 4.76 2.46
C GLU A 152 -10.74 4.50 3.85
N LEU A 153 -9.41 4.38 3.94
CA LEU A 153 -8.75 4.05 5.21
C LEU A 153 -8.47 5.28 6.08
N LYS A 154 -8.61 6.50 5.55
CA LYS A 154 -8.32 7.78 6.24
C LYS A 154 -6.86 7.91 6.70
N ILE A 155 -5.95 7.24 6.01
CA ILE A 155 -4.51 7.27 6.28
C ILE A 155 -3.91 8.36 5.38
N LYS A 156 -3.41 9.44 5.99
CA LYS A 156 -2.81 10.60 5.31
C LYS A 156 -1.47 10.97 5.89
N ASP A 157 -1.41 11.08 7.21
CA ASP A 157 -0.26 11.60 7.92
C ASP A 157 0.82 10.55 8.17
N GLU A 158 0.43 9.27 8.21
CA GLU A 158 1.31 8.17 8.54
C GLU A 158 2.48 8.03 7.54
N PRO A 159 2.23 7.99 6.21
CA PRO A 159 3.34 7.99 5.24
C PRO A 159 4.24 9.21 5.37
N ARG A 160 3.66 10.40 5.57
CA ARG A 160 4.41 11.66 5.71
C ARG A 160 5.28 11.69 6.96
N LYS A 161 4.78 11.17 8.08
CA LYS A 161 5.59 11.03 9.32
C LYS A 161 6.82 10.16 9.10
N LEU A 162 6.65 9.05 8.37
CA LEU A 162 7.75 8.14 8.05
C LEU A 162 8.73 8.76 7.04
N ILE A 163 8.25 9.39 5.98
CA ILE A 163 9.08 10.07 4.98
C ILE A 163 9.92 11.16 5.67
N ASN A 164 9.30 12.02 6.47
CA ASN A 164 9.99 13.11 7.15
C ASN A 164 11.04 12.63 8.18
N SER A 165 11.02 11.37 8.59
CA SER A 165 12.01 10.78 9.48
C SER A 165 13.24 10.23 8.75
N VAL A 166 13.16 10.05 7.42
CA VAL A 166 14.27 9.55 6.61
C VAL A 166 15.41 10.58 6.60
N LYS A 167 16.60 10.16 6.99
CA LYS A 167 17.77 11.05 7.03
C LYS A 167 18.23 11.42 5.60
N GLY A 168 18.59 12.67 5.39
CA GLY A 168 19.07 13.17 4.09
C GLY A 168 17.99 13.51 3.08
N ILE A 169 16.73 13.24 3.38
CA ILE A 169 15.61 13.46 2.45
C ILE A 169 15.24 14.96 2.33
N ASP A 170 14.93 15.40 1.12
CA ASP A 170 14.24 16.67 0.83
C ASP A 170 12.81 16.34 0.37
N PHE A 171 11.86 16.39 1.30
CA PHE A 171 10.46 16.07 1.02
C PHE A 171 9.69 17.30 0.58
N ILE A 172 9.16 17.28 -0.63
CA ILE A 172 8.32 18.33 -1.21
C ILE A 172 6.89 17.84 -1.34
N GLU A 173 6.00 18.47 -0.59
CA GLU A 173 4.56 18.15 -0.70
C GLU A 173 4.04 18.56 -2.09
N MET A 174 3.35 17.65 -2.76
CA MET A 174 2.76 17.87 -4.06
C MET A 174 1.44 18.64 -3.95
N ASN A 175 1.23 19.64 -4.79
CA ASN A 175 -0.11 20.22 -4.96
C ASN A 175 -1.08 19.14 -5.50
N ASN A 176 -2.28 19.07 -4.94
CA ASN A 176 -3.26 18.05 -5.29
C ASN A 176 -2.70 16.61 -5.18
N SER A 177 -1.93 16.34 -4.12
CA SER A 177 -1.38 15.00 -3.84
C SER A 177 -2.46 13.93 -3.84
N ASP A 178 -3.70 14.28 -3.48
CA ASP A 178 -4.91 13.46 -3.39
C ASP A 178 -5.69 13.31 -4.70
N SER A 179 -5.30 13.99 -5.81
CA SER A 179 -5.90 13.75 -7.12
C SER A 179 -5.56 12.34 -7.63
N CYS A 180 -6.48 11.72 -8.36
CA CYS A 180 -6.34 10.35 -8.84
C CYS A 180 -5.15 10.19 -9.80
N CYS A 181 -4.53 9.00 -9.82
CA CYS A 181 -3.51 8.62 -10.80
C CYS A 181 -4.09 8.09 -12.13
N GLY A 182 -5.40 7.89 -12.21
CA GLY A 182 -6.06 7.36 -13.40
C GLY A 182 -6.01 5.83 -13.56
N PHE A 183 -5.36 5.07 -12.69
CA PHE A 183 -5.23 3.62 -12.84
C PHE A 183 -6.58 2.90 -12.73
N GLY A 184 -7.22 2.91 -11.56
CA GLY A 184 -8.52 2.28 -11.33
C GLY A 184 -8.64 0.80 -11.72
N GLY A 185 -7.53 0.06 -11.80
CA GLY A 185 -7.50 -1.34 -12.24
C GLY A 185 -7.96 -1.48 -13.69
N THR A 186 -9.09 -2.18 -13.91
CA THR A 186 -9.67 -2.37 -15.25
C THR A 186 -10.19 -1.08 -15.89
N PHE A 187 -10.36 0.01 -15.10
CA PHE A 187 -10.79 1.31 -15.61
C PHE A 187 -9.82 1.87 -16.65
N SER A 188 -8.52 1.79 -16.40
CA SER A 188 -7.49 2.29 -17.33
C SER A 188 -7.49 1.55 -18.68
N ILE A 189 -7.99 0.32 -18.71
CA ILE A 189 -8.12 -0.48 -19.94
C ILE A 189 -9.44 -0.19 -20.63
N LYS A 190 -10.55 -0.07 -19.89
CA LYS A 190 -11.90 0.15 -20.44
C LYS A 190 -12.11 1.60 -20.92
N PHE A 191 -11.45 2.56 -20.28
CA PHE A 191 -11.59 3.99 -20.54
C PHE A 191 -10.21 4.67 -20.65
N PRO A 192 -9.37 4.26 -21.63
CA PRO A 192 -7.98 4.70 -21.71
C PRO A 192 -7.83 6.21 -21.87
N ASP A 193 -8.65 6.86 -22.66
CA ASP A 193 -8.55 8.31 -22.90
C ASP A 193 -8.83 9.11 -21.62
N VAL A 194 -9.85 8.69 -20.86
CA VAL A 194 -10.17 9.33 -19.56
C VAL A 194 -9.08 9.07 -18.55
N SER A 195 -8.58 7.83 -18.48
CA SER A 195 -7.48 7.45 -17.61
C SER A 195 -6.23 8.28 -17.88
N VAL A 196 -5.87 8.47 -19.15
CA VAL A 196 -4.72 9.28 -19.58
C VAL A 196 -4.92 10.75 -19.23
N SER A 197 -6.10 11.31 -19.45
CA SER A 197 -6.40 12.71 -19.09
C SER A 197 -6.22 12.97 -17.58
N ILE A 198 -6.70 12.06 -16.72
CA ILE A 198 -6.51 12.13 -15.28
C ILE A 198 -5.02 12.02 -14.92
N LEU A 199 -4.30 11.11 -15.57
CA LEU A 199 -2.89 10.90 -15.37
C LEU A 199 -2.05 12.11 -15.78
N ASP A 200 -2.43 12.81 -16.84
CA ASP A 200 -1.72 14.00 -17.34
C ASP A 200 -1.69 15.11 -16.28
N GLU A 201 -2.82 15.41 -15.66
CA GLU A 201 -2.91 16.35 -14.55
C GLU A 201 -2.01 15.91 -13.37
N LYS A 202 -2.03 14.61 -13.03
CA LYS A 202 -1.17 14.08 -11.97
C LYS A 202 0.32 14.24 -12.30
N LEU A 203 0.72 13.97 -13.54
CA LEU A 203 2.12 14.13 -13.96
C LEU A 203 2.58 15.59 -13.90
N GLU A 204 1.72 16.53 -14.29
CA GLU A 204 2.01 17.95 -14.15
C GLU A 204 2.27 18.35 -12.69
N ASN A 205 1.43 17.87 -11.76
CA ASN A 205 1.63 18.11 -10.35
C ASN A 205 2.95 17.51 -9.84
N ILE A 206 3.33 16.31 -10.28
CA ILE A 206 4.60 15.67 -9.92
C ILE A 206 5.78 16.48 -10.47
N ILE A 207 5.77 16.84 -11.76
CA ILE A 207 6.85 17.58 -12.42
C ILE A 207 7.06 18.94 -11.75
N ASN A 208 5.98 19.62 -11.39
CA ASN A 208 6.03 20.95 -10.76
C ASN A 208 6.67 20.94 -9.36
N THR A 209 6.79 19.78 -8.71
CA THR A 209 7.54 19.68 -7.44
C THR A 209 9.05 19.79 -7.63
N GLY A 210 9.56 19.49 -8.83
CA GLY A 210 11.00 19.34 -9.07
C GLY A 210 11.63 18.17 -8.31
N ALA A 211 10.84 17.20 -7.87
CA ALA A 211 11.32 16.00 -7.19
C ALA A 211 12.02 15.05 -8.17
N GLU A 212 12.97 14.29 -7.66
CA GLU A 212 13.71 13.25 -8.38
C GLU A 212 12.95 11.92 -8.35
N ALA A 213 12.13 11.72 -7.33
CA ALA A 213 11.28 10.55 -7.22
C ALA A 213 9.89 10.88 -6.67
N VAL A 214 8.87 10.13 -7.14
CA VAL A 214 7.53 10.12 -6.55
C VAL A 214 7.32 8.84 -5.75
N VAL A 215 6.96 9.02 -4.49
CA VAL A 215 6.70 7.93 -3.54
C VAL A 215 5.19 7.71 -3.40
N SER A 216 4.77 6.47 -3.24
CA SER A 216 3.39 6.11 -2.89
C SER A 216 3.34 4.79 -2.12
N ALA A 217 2.23 4.52 -1.44
CA ALA A 217 1.96 3.26 -0.74
C ALA A 217 1.04 2.32 -1.55
N ASP A 218 1.01 2.45 -2.89
CA ASP A 218 0.20 1.58 -3.75
C ASP A 218 0.85 1.39 -5.13
N MET A 219 1.24 0.15 -5.41
CA MET A 219 1.92 -0.18 -6.67
C MET A 219 1.05 0.01 -7.91
N GLY A 220 -0.27 -0.07 -7.80
CA GLY A 220 -1.16 0.24 -8.92
C GLY A 220 -0.99 1.68 -9.41
N CYS A 221 -0.90 2.63 -8.48
CA CYS A 221 -0.63 4.04 -8.80
C CYS A 221 0.77 4.23 -9.37
N LEU A 222 1.79 3.64 -8.75
CA LEU A 222 3.19 3.77 -9.20
C LEU A 222 3.42 3.15 -10.58
N MET A 223 2.78 2.02 -10.88
CA MET A 223 2.83 1.40 -12.20
C MET A 223 2.24 2.32 -13.28
N GLN A 224 1.11 2.95 -13.01
CA GLN A 224 0.47 3.89 -13.92
C GLN A 224 1.33 5.15 -14.17
N ILE A 225 1.78 5.78 -13.08
CA ILE A 225 2.62 6.97 -13.11
C ILE A 225 3.97 6.66 -13.77
N GLY A 226 4.68 5.64 -13.32
CA GLY A 226 6.01 5.27 -13.82
C GLY A 226 5.99 4.85 -15.29
N GLY A 227 4.94 4.13 -15.71
CA GLY A 227 4.73 3.80 -17.12
C GLY A 227 4.62 5.02 -18.02
N ALA A 228 3.96 6.09 -17.54
CA ALA A 228 3.83 7.33 -18.30
C ALA A 228 5.12 8.17 -18.26
N LEU A 229 5.76 8.31 -17.11
CA LEU A 229 7.05 9.00 -16.97
C LEU A 229 8.09 8.39 -17.92
N LYS A 230 8.20 7.07 -17.94
CA LYS A 230 9.12 6.34 -18.83
C LYS A 230 8.81 6.59 -20.30
N ARG A 231 7.53 6.47 -20.72
CA ARG A 231 7.14 6.71 -22.13
C ARG A 231 7.43 8.15 -22.58
N ARG A 232 7.29 9.12 -21.67
CA ARG A 232 7.53 10.55 -21.95
C ARG A 232 8.97 10.98 -21.75
N LYS A 233 9.85 10.04 -21.34
CA LYS A 233 11.27 10.30 -21.05
C LYS A 233 11.47 11.37 -19.98
N ILE A 234 10.58 11.41 -18.99
CA ILE A 234 10.69 12.32 -17.84
C ILE A 234 11.56 11.59 -16.78
N PRO A 235 12.68 12.19 -16.34
CA PRO A 235 13.65 11.55 -15.45
C PRO A 235 13.23 11.64 -13.97
N ILE A 236 12.03 11.17 -13.66
CA ILE A 236 11.50 11.07 -12.29
C ILE A 236 11.27 9.58 -12.00
N GLU A 237 11.87 9.10 -10.93
CA GLU A 237 11.71 7.71 -10.50
C GLU A 237 10.38 7.49 -9.77
N THR A 238 9.90 6.25 -9.75
CA THR A 238 8.78 5.84 -8.90
C THR A 238 9.28 4.89 -7.85
N MET A 239 8.89 5.10 -6.60
CA MET A 239 9.39 4.33 -5.46
C MET A 239 8.23 4.01 -4.51
N HIS A 240 8.11 2.75 -4.10
CA HIS A 240 7.18 2.42 -3.04
C HIS A 240 7.67 2.92 -1.69
N LEU A 241 6.76 3.29 -0.78
CA LEU A 241 7.13 3.75 0.57
C LEU A 241 8.04 2.73 1.30
N ALA A 242 7.80 1.43 1.12
CA ALA A 242 8.63 0.39 1.72
C ALA A 242 10.08 0.43 1.20
N GLU A 243 10.28 0.71 -0.09
CA GLU A 243 11.63 0.83 -0.69
C GLU A 243 12.37 2.05 -0.15
N LEU A 244 11.67 3.20 -0.03
CA LEU A 244 12.23 4.40 0.58
C LEU A 244 12.66 4.13 2.03
N LEU A 245 11.82 3.43 2.81
CA LEU A 245 12.10 3.15 4.21
C LEU A 245 13.12 2.02 4.41
N ALA A 246 13.36 1.19 3.41
CA ALA A 246 14.42 0.18 3.42
C ALA A 246 15.78 0.77 3.00
N SER A 247 15.79 1.96 2.37
CA SER A 247 17.01 2.53 1.80
C SER A 247 18.03 2.92 2.87
N ASP A 248 19.29 2.70 2.53
CA ASP A 248 20.50 3.13 3.24
C ASP A 248 21.44 3.94 2.32
N ARG A 249 20.86 4.46 1.22
CA ARG A 249 21.61 5.14 0.15
C ARG A 249 21.92 6.57 0.51
N GLY A 250 23.22 6.86 0.54
CA GLY A 250 23.83 8.17 0.65
C GLY A 250 24.63 8.51 -0.58
#